data_c2fc31494f50671773e9c48c997afcaa
#
_entry.id   c2fc31494f50671773e9c48c997afcaa
#
_cell.length_a   1.000
_cell.length_b   1.000
_cell.length_c   1.000
_cell.angle_alpha   90.00
_cell.angle_beta   90.00
_cell.angle_gamma   90.00
#
_symmetry.space_group_name_H-M   'P 1'
#
loop_
_entity.id
_entity.type
_entity.pdbx_description
1 polymer ?
#
loop_
_entity_poly.entity_id
_entity_poly.type
_entity_poly.pdbx_seq_one_letter_code
_entity_poly.pdbx_strand_id
1 'polypeptide(L)'
;FGFSINLLTLFALVLSIGVVVDDAIIVVEAVQSKFEAGYKSAHSAAVDAMHSVTSALITSTLVFMAVFIPVSLMGGTSGIFYTQFGLTMAVAVGISAINALTLSPALCAMLLKPTDENGNVVKRSLKRRLSDAFESSFNAITNRYLKGVSFFLRHKALTGVVVVAGMGLLVYFMNITKTGLIPREDIGTVRIDVSTAPGSSLAHTKEVMNRIDRDIVSNIDECHAYLNMAGFGMTTGAGTSYGNFTLRLKHWDERKGKEHSVFDIMDRIKEYSTNINDATIFTTSPAMIPGYGATNGFELHIQDRKGGSIEDLADVVNMFVAELNDRPEIGSARTSFNPKFPQYQIDVDAVKCKRAGTSPKDVLNILNGYYGGRLSTRFNRFTKLYQVQVQADPRYRVDLQTLNNIFIRIGDDMAPISQSVTLKTIYAP
;
A
#
# COMPACT_ATOMS: atom_id res chain seq x y z
N PHE A 1 9.63 18.40 -13.31
CA PHE A 1 9.60 16.93 -13.32
C PHE A 1 8.18 16.34 -13.42
N GLY A 2 7.13 17.18 -13.35
CA GLY A 2 5.75 16.71 -13.42
C GLY A 2 5.24 16.02 -12.15
N PHE A 3 5.96 16.13 -11.02
CA PHE A 3 5.53 15.58 -9.74
C PHE A 3 4.43 16.45 -9.13
N SER A 4 3.48 15.80 -8.46
CA SER A 4 2.54 16.48 -7.57
C SER A 4 3.19 16.73 -6.21
N ILE A 5 2.71 17.76 -5.51
CA ILE A 5 3.06 17.94 -4.09
C ILE A 5 2.30 16.86 -3.31
N ASN A 6 3.03 15.91 -2.76
CA ASN A 6 2.51 14.80 -1.96
C ASN A 6 3.39 14.57 -0.73
N LEU A 7 3.00 13.63 0.12
CA LEU A 7 3.70 13.34 1.36
C LEU A 7 5.19 13.01 1.14
N LEU A 8 5.53 12.28 0.07
CA LEU A 8 6.91 11.88 -0.23
C LEU A 8 7.78 13.06 -0.64
N THR A 9 7.27 13.92 -1.53
CA THR A 9 7.99 15.12 -1.97
C THR A 9 8.12 16.13 -0.84
N LEU A 10 7.11 16.28 0.02
CA LEU A 10 7.18 17.11 1.23
C LEU A 10 8.20 16.57 2.22
N PHE A 11 8.23 15.26 2.44
CA PHE A 11 9.17 14.60 3.32
C PHE A 11 10.62 14.78 2.82
N ALA A 12 10.83 14.62 1.51
CA ALA A 12 12.12 14.90 0.88
C ALA A 12 12.56 16.36 1.08
N LEU A 13 11.63 17.31 0.90
CA LEU A 13 11.92 18.74 1.12
C LEU A 13 12.27 19.04 2.57
N VAL A 14 11.50 18.52 3.53
CA VAL A 14 11.78 18.71 4.97
C VAL A 14 13.16 18.12 5.34
N LEU A 15 13.49 16.93 4.85
CA LEU A 15 14.77 16.30 5.09
C LEU A 15 15.91 17.10 4.43
N SER A 16 15.69 17.62 3.23
CA SER A 16 16.69 18.42 2.51
C SER A 16 17.02 19.74 3.21
N ILE A 17 16.08 20.31 3.99
CA ILE A 17 16.34 21.54 4.77
C ILE A 17 17.54 21.34 5.71
N GLY A 18 17.65 20.18 6.38
CA GLY A 18 18.80 19.86 7.23
C GLY A 18 20.12 19.93 6.47
N VAL A 19 20.18 19.27 5.30
CA VAL A 19 21.38 19.25 4.46
C VAL A 19 21.72 20.62 3.89
N VAL A 20 20.71 21.39 3.47
CA VAL A 20 20.86 22.75 2.93
C VAL A 20 21.44 23.71 3.98
N VAL A 21 20.98 23.58 5.22
CA VAL A 21 21.45 24.42 6.32
C VAL A 21 22.92 24.08 6.70
N ASP A 22 23.28 22.80 6.66
CA ASP A 22 24.65 22.35 6.96
C ASP A 22 25.67 22.97 6.00
N ASP A 23 25.40 23.01 4.70
CA ASP A 23 26.28 23.65 3.72
C ASP A 23 26.48 25.15 4.02
N ALA A 24 25.41 25.85 4.40
CA ALA A 24 25.46 27.25 4.75
C ALA A 24 26.24 27.48 6.07
N ILE A 25 26.07 26.60 7.06
CA ILE A 25 26.79 26.67 8.36
C ILE A 25 28.30 26.52 8.13
N ILE A 26 28.73 25.56 7.29
CA ILE A 26 30.16 25.36 6.99
C ILE A 26 30.79 26.61 6.42
N VAL A 27 30.10 27.32 5.52
CA VAL A 27 30.60 28.57 4.93
C VAL A 27 30.72 29.68 5.99
N VAL A 28 29.66 29.87 6.80
CA VAL A 28 29.63 30.89 7.85
C VAL A 28 30.73 30.64 8.88
N GLU A 29 30.89 29.39 9.32
CA GLU A 29 31.91 28.97 10.28
C GLU A 29 33.35 29.18 9.73
N ALA A 30 33.55 28.82 8.45
CA ALA A 30 34.85 29.05 7.81
C ALA A 30 35.20 30.52 7.74
N VAL A 31 34.24 31.41 7.43
CA VAL A 31 34.44 32.87 7.43
C VAL A 31 34.71 33.41 8.84
N GLN A 32 33.97 32.92 9.84
CA GLN A 32 34.16 33.29 11.24
C GLN A 32 35.53 32.86 11.76
N SER A 33 36.01 31.69 11.41
CA SER A 33 37.36 31.22 11.74
C SER A 33 38.46 32.13 11.15
N LYS A 34 38.23 32.70 9.96
CA LYS A 34 39.18 33.69 9.38
C LYS A 34 39.19 35.00 10.15
N PHE A 35 38.03 35.45 10.67
CA PHE A 35 38.03 36.63 11.57
C PHE A 35 38.82 36.35 12.85
N GLU A 36 38.68 35.17 13.44
CA GLU A 36 39.46 34.78 14.62
C GLU A 36 40.97 34.69 14.31
N ALA A 37 41.32 34.36 13.08
CA ALA A 37 42.72 34.42 12.59
C ALA A 37 43.25 35.84 12.29
N GLY A 38 42.44 36.90 12.54
CA GLY A 38 42.89 38.31 12.47
C GLY A 38 42.55 39.04 11.16
N TYR A 39 41.70 38.49 10.30
CA TYR A 39 41.22 39.18 9.09
C TYR A 39 40.33 40.37 9.46
N LYS A 40 40.68 41.56 8.96
CA LYS A 40 39.94 42.81 9.22
C LYS A 40 38.90 43.14 8.15
N SER A 41 38.93 42.48 7.01
CA SER A 41 37.98 42.67 5.91
C SER A 41 37.09 41.45 5.76
N ALA A 42 35.77 41.62 5.82
CA ALA A 42 34.81 40.56 5.61
C ALA A 42 34.90 39.93 4.21
N HIS A 43 35.17 40.77 3.20
CA HIS A 43 35.37 40.32 1.83
C HIS A 43 36.60 39.40 1.72
N SER A 44 37.75 39.80 2.24
CA SER A 44 38.98 38.99 2.19
C SER A 44 38.85 37.71 3.00
N ALA A 45 38.19 37.77 4.16
CA ALA A 45 37.89 36.59 4.99
C ALA A 45 36.99 35.59 4.23
N ALA A 46 35.94 36.07 3.57
CA ALA A 46 35.02 35.21 2.80
C ALA A 46 35.72 34.55 1.60
N VAL A 47 36.52 35.31 0.83
CA VAL A 47 37.26 34.76 -0.32
C VAL A 47 38.23 33.66 0.13
N ASP A 48 39.00 33.92 1.18
CA ASP A 48 40.01 32.98 1.66
C ASP A 48 39.37 31.75 2.37
N ALA A 49 38.24 31.95 3.05
CA ALA A 49 37.44 30.84 3.61
C ALA A 49 36.93 29.91 2.50
N MET A 50 36.42 30.48 1.40
CA MET A 50 35.95 29.69 0.27
C MET A 50 37.05 28.87 -0.39
N HIS A 51 38.26 29.35 -0.50
CA HIS A 51 39.39 28.54 -0.99
C HIS A 51 39.59 27.26 -0.15
N SER A 52 39.30 27.30 1.15
CA SER A 52 39.46 26.14 2.03
C SER A 52 38.30 25.16 1.96
N VAL A 53 37.04 25.61 1.76
CA VAL A 53 35.85 24.77 1.92
C VAL A 53 35.16 24.37 0.60
N THR A 54 35.44 25.08 -0.51
CA THR A 54 34.80 24.82 -1.83
C THR A 54 34.95 23.36 -2.28
N SER A 55 36.14 22.79 -2.16
CA SER A 55 36.41 21.42 -2.55
C SER A 55 35.59 20.42 -1.70
N ALA A 56 35.46 20.65 -0.41
CA ALA A 56 34.69 19.84 0.51
C ALA A 56 33.19 19.90 0.18
N LEU A 57 32.66 21.12 -0.07
CA LEU A 57 31.25 21.32 -0.42
C LEU A 57 30.87 20.62 -1.75
N ILE A 58 31.71 20.76 -2.79
CA ILE A 58 31.48 20.09 -4.08
C ILE A 58 31.54 18.58 -3.90
N THR A 59 32.52 18.07 -3.18
CA THR A 59 32.67 16.63 -2.97
C THR A 59 31.49 16.04 -2.19
N SER A 60 31.06 16.69 -1.11
CA SER A 60 29.90 16.23 -0.32
C SER A 60 28.63 16.21 -1.17
N THR A 61 28.36 17.25 -1.95
CA THR A 61 27.24 17.33 -2.87
C THR A 61 27.26 16.20 -3.90
N LEU A 62 28.42 15.95 -4.53
CA LEU A 62 28.58 14.87 -5.49
C LEU A 62 28.33 13.49 -4.86
N VAL A 63 28.75 13.26 -3.63
CA VAL A 63 28.47 12.02 -2.90
C VAL A 63 26.97 11.86 -2.66
N PHE A 64 26.26 12.90 -2.22
CA PHE A 64 24.81 12.87 -2.07
C PHE A 64 24.12 12.57 -3.41
N MET A 65 24.49 13.25 -4.46
CA MET A 65 23.91 13.00 -5.80
C MET A 65 24.20 11.60 -6.30
N ALA A 66 25.40 11.07 -6.07
CA ALA A 66 25.79 9.71 -6.44
C ALA A 66 24.99 8.63 -5.71
N VAL A 67 24.41 8.92 -4.56
CA VAL A 67 23.51 8.02 -3.83
C VAL A 67 22.07 8.17 -4.32
N PHE A 68 21.54 9.38 -4.39
CA PHE A 68 20.10 9.59 -4.67
C PHE A 68 19.73 9.42 -6.14
N ILE A 69 20.62 9.75 -7.09
CA ILE A 69 20.34 9.61 -8.53
C ILE A 69 20.15 8.14 -8.93
N PRO A 70 21.05 7.19 -8.60
CA PRO A 70 20.83 5.78 -8.92
C PRO A 70 19.60 5.18 -8.27
N VAL A 71 19.33 5.56 -7.01
CA VAL A 71 18.13 5.10 -6.28
C VAL A 71 16.86 5.60 -6.97
N SER A 72 16.86 6.80 -7.52
CA SER A 72 15.72 7.35 -8.27
C SER A 72 15.44 6.66 -9.60
N LEU A 73 16.39 5.87 -10.12
CA LEU A 73 16.25 5.10 -11.36
C LEU A 73 15.76 3.66 -11.13
N MET A 74 15.49 3.27 -9.89
CA MET A 74 14.95 1.94 -9.58
C MET A 74 13.56 1.76 -10.21
N GLY A 75 13.30 0.57 -10.75
CA GLY A 75 12.00 0.20 -11.33
C GLY A 75 11.03 -0.41 -10.30
N GLY A 76 9.81 -0.70 -10.78
CA GLY A 76 8.77 -1.34 -9.98
C GLY A 76 8.05 -0.42 -9.00
N THR A 77 7.24 -0.99 -8.12
CA THR A 77 6.43 -0.26 -7.12
C THR A 77 7.29 0.62 -6.22
N SER A 78 8.39 0.06 -5.71
CA SER A 78 9.37 0.80 -4.89
C SER A 78 10.00 1.96 -5.66
N GLY A 79 10.22 1.78 -6.97
CA GLY A 79 10.81 2.80 -7.83
C GLY A 79 9.98 4.08 -7.90
N ILE A 80 8.65 4.00 -7.91
CA ILE A 80 7.78 5.19 -7.91
C ILE A 80 8.04 6.05 -6.67
N PHE A 81 8.19 5.42 -5.51
CA PHE A 81 8.51 6.11 -4.25
C PHE A 81 9.92 6.71 -4.29
N TYR A 82 10.90 5.91 -4.67
CA TYR A 82 12.29 6.32 -4.70
C TYR A 82 12.58 7.37 -5.77
N THR A 83 11.91 7.35 -6.91
CA THR A 83 12.06 8.38 -7.95
C THR A 83 11.60 9.74 -7.43
N GLN A 84 10.41 9.82 -6.84
CA GLN A 84 9.91 11.10 -6.32
C GLN A 84 10.77 11.63 -5.16
N PHE A 85 11.10 10.76 -4.21
CA PHE A 85 11.92 11.13 -3.06
C PHE A 85 13.36 11.47 -3.46
N GLY A 86 14.02 10.55 -4.18
CA GLY A 86 15.44 10.66 -4.52
C GLY A 86 15.76 11.83 -5.46
N LEU A 87 14.90 12.02 -6.49
CA LEU A 87 15.10 13.13 -7.42
C LEU A 87 14.84 14.49 -6.75
N THR A 88 13.84 14.60 -5.88
CA THR A 88 13.57 15.80 -5.10
C THR A 88 14.75 16.12 -4.19
N MET A 89 15.31 15.12 -3.51
CA MET A 89 16.51 15.28 -2.67
C MET A 89 17.72 15.69 -3.47
N ALA A 90 18.01 15.04 -4.59
CA ALA A 90 19.17 15.34 -5.43
C ALA A 90 19.13 16.79 -5.94
N VAL A 91 17.97 17.25 -6.39
CA VAL A 91 17.79 18.62 -6.87
C VAL A 91 17.92 19.63 -5.72
N ALA A 92 17.30 19.35 -4.58
CA ALA A 92 17.39 20.24 -3.41
C ALA A 92 18.84 20.41 -2.93
N VAL A 93 19.60 19.31 -2.86
CA VAL A 93 21.02 19.32 -2.48
C VAL A 93 21.88 20.03 -3.54
N GLY A 94 21.58 19.81 -4.84
CA GLY A 94 22.27 20.53 -5.92
C GLY A 94 22.06 22.06 -5.85
N ILE A 95 20.82 22.50 -5.58
CA ILE A 95 20.53 23.94 -5.37
C ILE A 95 21.20 24.46 -4.11
N SER A 96 21.27 23.64 -3.04
CA SER A 96 21.99 23.97 -1.81
C SER A 96 23.45 24.31 -2.07
N ALA A 97 24.14 23.44 -2.83
CA ALA A 97 25.54 23.65 -3.17
C ALA A 97 25.77 24.97 -3.94
N ILE A 98 24.88 25.28 -4.90
CA ILE A 98 24.94 26.55 -5.62
C ILE A 98 24.79 27.73 -4.66
N ASN A 99 23.82 27.66 -3.74
CA ASN A 99 23.63 28.71 -2.73
C ASN A 99 24.82 28.83 -1.78
N ALA A 100 25.39 27.72 -1.32
CA ALA A 100 26.53 27.69 -0.43
C ALA A 100 27.80 28.26 -1.11
N LEU A 101 27.97 28.03 -2.41
CA LEU A 101 29.11 28.54 -3.17
C LEU A 101 28.96 30.00 -3.64
N THR A 102 27.73 30.55 -3.69
CA THR A 102 27.46 31.88 -4.22
C THR A 102 26.82 32.80 -3.20
N LEU A 103 25.63 32.50 -2.75
CA LEU A 103 24.85 33.38 -1.88
C LEU A 103 25.42 33.45 -0.47
N SER A 104 25.80 32.33 0.14
CA SER A 104 26.29 32.30 1.52
C SER A 104 27.55 33.10 1.70
N PRO A 105 28.63 32.97 0.88
CA PRO A 105 29.83 33.81 1.02
C PRO A 105 29.57 35.28 0.72
N ALA A 106 28.66 35.59 -0.23
CA ALA A 106 28.30 36.98 -0.53
C ALA A 106 27.60 37.64 0.68
N LEU A 107 26.66 36.92 1.31
CA LEU A 107 25.99 37.39 2.53
C LEU A 107 26.98 37.53 3.70
N CYS A 108 27.90 36.59 3.85
CA CYS A 108 28.97 36.71 4.87
C CYS A 108 29.82 37.96 4.66
N ALA A 109 30.24 38.25 3.42
CA ALA A 109 31.01 39.41 3.07
C ALA A 109 30.28 40.75 3.33
N MET A 110 28.93 40.74 3.22
CA MET A 110 28.09 41.93 3.41
C MET A 110 27.64 42.15 4.85
N LEU A 111 27.30 41.07 5.57
CA LEU A 111 26.62 41.16 6.86
C LEU A 111 27.52 40.90 8.06
N LEU A 112 28.56 40.10 7.93
CA LEU A 112 29.48 39.83 9.02
C LEU A 112 30.46 40.99 9.23
N LYS A 113 30.73 41.25 10.46
CA LYS A 113 31.71 42.28 10.86
C LYS A 113 32.82 41.62 11.68
N PRO A 114 34.09 42.00 11.46
CA PRO A 114 35.17 41.52 12.31
C PRO A 114 34.92 41.91 13.76
N THR A 115 35.26 41.02 14.67
CA THR A 115 35.18 41.31 16.11
C THR A 115 36.30 42.28 16.46
N ASP A 116 35.97 43.53 16.86
CA ASP A 116 36.96 44.49 17.31
C ASP A 116 37.61 44.05 18.62
N GLU A 117 38.92 43.88 18.60
CA GLU A 117 39.76 43.63 19.80
C GLU A 117 39.74 44.77 20.83
N ASN A 118 39.22 45.93 20.47
CA ASN A 118 39.10 47.07 21.37
C ASN A 118 37.75 47.00 22.10
N GLY A 119 37.80 46.44 23.31
CA GLY A 119 36.69 46.36 24.26
C GLY A 119 36.09 47.71 24.65
N ASN A 120 35.44 48.39 23.72
CA ASN A 120 34.58 49.51 24.08
C ASN A 120 33.36 49.00 24.80
N VAL A 121 33.25 49.40 26.05
CA VAL A 121 32.18 49.11 27.01
C VAL A 121 30.85 49.66 26.49
N VAL A 122 30.25 48.96 25.58
CA VAL A 122 28.86 49.19 25.19
C VAL A 122 27.98 48.40 26.17
N LYS A 123 27.08 49.14 26.83
CA LYS A 123 26.13 48.73 27.87
C LYS A 123 25.74 47.24 27.80
N ARG A 124 25.80 46.53 28.93
CA ARG A 124 25.38 45.16 29.15
C ARG A 124 23.96 44.92 28.61
N SER A 125 23.86 44.65 27.33
CA SER A 125 22.61 44.24 26.70
C SER A 125 22.32 42.79 27.12
N LEU A 126 21.04 42.44 27.28
CA LEU A 126 20.56 41.10 27.56
C LEU A 126 21.10 40.05 26.53
N LYS A 127 21.31 40.52 25.29
CA LYS A 127 21.92 39.78 24.19
C LYS A 127 23.34 39.30 24.50
N ARG A 128 24.17 40.13 25.12
CA ARG A 128 25.56 39.80 25.46
C ARG A 128 25.64 38.79 26.61
N ARG A 129 24.75 38.91 27.62
CA ARG A 129 24.65 37.90 28.68
C ARG A 129 24.25 36.51 28.18
N LEU A 130 23.31 36.43 27.21
CA LEU A 130 22.94 35.18 26.56
C LEU A 130 24.09 34.61 25.72
N SER A 131 24.81 35.47 24.97
CA SER A 131 25.99 35.07 24.19
C SER A 131 27.10 34.52 25.08
N ASP A 132 27.47 35.25 26.16
CA ASP A 132 28.53 34.86 27.09
C ASP A 132 28.16 33.53 27.83
N ALA A 133 26.90 33.33 28.18
CA ALA A 133 26.41 32.10 28.79
C ALA A 133 26.45 30.93 27.79
N PHE A 134 26.09 31.18 26.54
CA PHE A 134 26.18 30.19 25.47
C PHE A 134 27.63 29.79 25.20
N GLU A 135 28.54 30.76 25.02
CA GLU A 135 29.96 30.50 24.80
C GLU A 135 30.60 29.73 25.95
N SER A 136 30.28 30.11 27.20
CA SER A 136 30.78 29.40 28.39
C SER A 136 30.28 27.92 28.42
N SER A 137 29.02 27.69 28.12
CA SER A 137 28.43 26.33 28.03
C SER A 137 29.05 25.56 26.89
N PHE A 138 29.18 26.15 25.72
CA PHE A 138 29.79 25.56 24.54
C PHE A 138 31.23 25.15 24.78
N ASN A 139 32.04 26.06 25.36
CA ASN A 139 33.43 25.80 25.73
C ASN A 139 33.58 24.67 26.76
N ALA A 140 32.64 24.57 27.72
CA ALA A 140 32.61 23.45 28.67
C ALA A 140 32.36 22.11 27.99
N ILE A 141 31.41 22.07 27.05
CA ILE A 141 31.11 20.88 26.24
C ILE A 141 32.30 20.51 25.35
N THR A 142 32.87 21.48 24.66
CA THR A 142 34.03 21.29 23.79
C THR A 142 35.24 20.73 24.58
N ASN A 143 35.51 21.26 25.76
CA ASN A 143 36.60 20.77 26.61
C ASN A 143 36.34 19.31 27.08
N ARG A 144 35.09 18.95 27.36
CA ARG A 144 34.71 17.55 27.68
C ARG A 144 34.91 16.63 26.48
N TYR A 145 34.46 17.06 25.31
CA TYR A 145 34.63 16.35 24.05
C TYR A 145 36.11 16.12 23.74
N LEU A 146 36.96 17.17 23.81
CA LEU A 146 38.39 17.05 23.56
C LEU A 146 39.08 16.08 24.54
N LYS A 147 38.68 16.05 25.81
CA LYS A 147 39.17 15.03 26.76
C LYS A 147 38.77 13.65 26.35
N GLY A 148 37.53 13.44 25.90
CA GLY A 148 37.06 12.15 25.37
C GLY A 148 37.82 11.69 24.13
N VAL A 149 37.98 12.59 23.15
CA VAL A 149 38.76 12.30 21.94
C VAL A 149 40.22 11.95 22.29
N SER A 150 40.84 12.74 23.15
CA SER A 150 42.23 12.52 23.62
C SER A 150 42.37 11.17 24.32
N PHE A 151 41.37 10.74 25.11
CA PHE A 151 41.33 9.43 25.74
C PHE A 151 41.32 8.31 24.70
N PHE A 152 40.44 8.37 23.71
CA PHE A 152 40.38 7.38 22.65
C PHE A 152 41.61 7.35 21.76
N LEU A 153 42.20 8.49 21.43
CA LEU A 153 43.45 8.57 20.69
C LEU A 153 44.64 7.94 21.45
N ARG A 154 44.65 8.07 22.77
CA ARG A 154 45.69 7.47 23.61
C ARG A 154 45.50 5.92 23.72
N HIS A 155 44.25 5.42 23.73
CA HIS A 155 43.92 4.03 23.90
C HIS A 155 43.49 3.39 22.57
N LYS A 156 44.37 3.34 21.58
CA LYS A 156 44.08 2.88 20.22
C LYS A 156 43.44 1.47 20.19
N ALA A 157 43.86 0.58 21.08
CA ALA A 157 43.24 -0.76 21.18
C ALA A 157 41.79 -0.71 21.62
N LEU A 158 41.46 0.14 22.61
CA LEU A 158 40.08 0.36 23.06
C LEU A 158 39.21 0.95 21.94
N THR A 159 39.74 1.94 21.22
CA THR A 159 39.07 2.52 20.05
C THR A 159 38.78 1.45 18.98
N GLY A 160 39.76 0.59 18.70
CA GLY A 160 39.56 -0.54 17.79
C GLY A 160 38.43 -1.49 18.24
N VAL A 161 38.40 -1.83 19.53
CA VAL A 161 37.34 -2.67 20.11
C VAL A 161 35.97 -2.00 19.98
N VAL A 162 35.85 -0.70 20.27
CA VAL A 162 34.58 0.04 20.15
C VAL A 162 34.10 0.06 18.70
N VAL A 163 35.00 0.28 17.73
CA VAL A 163 34.64 0.28 16.31
C VAL A 163 34.18 -1.13 15.87
N VAL A 164 34.92 -2.18 16.23
CA VAL A 164 34.57 -3.55 15.90
C VAL A 164 33.24 -3.96 16.57
N ALA A 165 33.03 -3.57 17.82
CA ALA A 165 31.76 -3.80 18.51
C ALA A 165 30.60 -3.06 17.83
N GLY A 166 30.79 -1.81 17.39
CA GLY A 166 29.81 -1.05 16.62
C GLY A 166 29.48 -1.70 15.28
N MET A 167 30.48 -2.19 14.56
CA MET A 167 30.26 -2.95 13.32
C MET A 167 29.55 -4.28 13.57
N GLY A 168 29.90 -5.01 14.63
CA GLY A 168 29.21 -6.23 15.04
C GLY A 168 27.73 -5.98 15.38
N LEU A 169 27.46 -4.90 16.09
CA LEU A 169 26.08 -4.46 16.42
C LEU A 169 25.29 -4.08 15.16
N LEU A 170 25.92 -3.39 14.22
CA LEU A 170 25.32 -3.03 12.93
C LEU A 170 24.92 -4.29 12.14
N VAL A 171 25.84 -5.23 11.99
CA VAL A 171 25.58 -6.51 11.31
C VAL A 171 24.48 -7.31 12.03
N TYR A 172 24.50 -7.32 13.35
CA TYR A 172 23.46 -7.96 14.16
C TYR A 172 22.07 -7.38 13.89
N PHE A 173 21.95 -6.05 13.95
CA PHE A 173 20.67 -5.39 13.65
C PHE A 173 20.24 -5.54 12.19
N MET A 174 21.16 -5.51 11.24
CA MET A 174 20.83 -5.76 9.83
C MET A 174 20.22 -7.16 9.60
N ASN A 175 20.68 -8.17 10.33
CA ASN A 175 20.13 -9.53 10.22
C ASN A 175 18.78 -9.70 10.91
N ILE A 176 18.53 -8.98 12.00
CA ILE A 176 17.27 -9.08 12.76
C ILE A 176 16.18 -8.18 12.18
N THR A 177 16.56 -7.04 11.62
CA THR A 177 15.58 -6.08 11.09
C THR A 177 14.90 -6.65 9.85
N LYS A 178 13.59 -6.83 9.95
CA LYS A 178 12.78 -7.27 8.80
C LYS A 178 12.83 -6.22 7.70
N THR A 179 13.18 -6.64 6.50
CA THR A 179 13.21 -5.79 5.32
C THR A 179 11.85 -5.78 4.65
N GLY A 180 11.39 -4.60 4.23
CA GLY A 180 10.13 -4.41 3.52
C GLY A 180 9.95 -2.97 3.12
N LEU A 181 9.15 -2.73 2.07
CA LEU A 181 8.90 -1.37 1.59
C LEU A 181 8.06 -0.58 2.62
N ILE A 182 6.99 -1.21 3.12
CA ILE A 182 6.14 -0.67 4.16
C ILE A 182 5.88 -1.78 5.18
N PRO A 183 6.16 -1.54 6.47
CA PRO A 183 5.84 -2.52 7.50
C PRO A 183 4.33 -2.73 7.58
N ARG A 184 3.91 -3.90 8.03
CA ARG A 184 2.50 -4.16 8.31
C ARG A 184 2.07 -3.36 9.53
N GLU A 185 1.14 -2.45 9.33
CA GLU A 185 0.56 -1.64 10.39
C GLU A 185 -0.89 -2.03 10.63
N ASP A 186 -1.35 -1.74 11.83
CA ASP A 186 -2.75 -1.89 12.20
C ASP A 186 -3.55 -0.69 11.67
N ILE A 187 -4.24 -0.89 10.55
CA ILE A 187 -5.09 0.14 9.92
C ILE A 187 -6.53 0.12 10.43
N GLY A 188 -6.82 -0.68 11.46
CA GLY A 188 -8.15 -0.75 12.07
C GLY A 188 -9.24 -1.30 11.14
N THR A 189 -8.90 -2.11 10.13
CA THR A 189 -9.87 -2.69 9.21
C THR A 189 -9.61 -4.17 9.02
N VAL A 190 -10.64 -4.98 9.24
CA VAL A 190 -10.64 -6.43 8.95
C VAL A 190 -11.66 -6.71 7.86
N ARG A 191 -11.27 -7.51 6.89
CA ARG A 191 -12.15 -8.06 5.86
C ARG A 191 -12.31 -9.55 6.07
N ILE A 192 -13.53 -10.03 5.97
CA ILE A 192 -13.88 -11.45 6.09
C ILE A 192 -14.57 -11.84 4.78
N ASP A 193 -13.90 -12.62 3.95
CA ASP A 193 -14.50 -13.23 2.77
C ASP A 193 -15.12 -14.56 3.16
N VAL A 194 -16.36 -14.77 2.74
CA VAL A 194 -17.15 -15.97 2.99
C VAL A 194 -17.45 -16.63 1.65
N SER A 195 -17.16 -17.91 1.52
CA SER A 195 -17.44 -18.72 0.34
C SER A 195 -18.21 -19.96 0.77
N THR A 196 -19.46 -20.07 0.36
CA THR A 196 -20.29 -21.26 0.53
C THR A 196 -20.05 -22.27 -0.61
N ALA A 197 -20.65 -23.43 -0.53
CA ALA A 197 -20.48 -24.45 -1.57
C ALA A 197 -20.82 -23.89 -2.97
N PRO A 198 -20.09 -24.28 -4.03
CA PRO A 198 -20.38 -23.86 -5.40
C PRO A 198 -21.84 -24.16 -5.78
N GLY A 199 -22.51 -23.15 -6.36
CA GLY A 199 -23.92 -23.28 -6.73
C GLY A 199 -24.92 -23.01 -5.59
N SER A 200 -24.47 -22.63 -4.41
CA SER A 200 -25.35 -22.20 -3.32
C SER A 200 -26.22 -21.02 -3.73
N SER A 201 -27.48 -21.05 -3.29
CA SER A 201 -28.40 -19.93 -3.51
C SER A 201 -28.00 -18.71 -2.66
N LEU A 202 -28.34 -17.52 -3.13
CA LEU A 202 -28.11 -16.29 -2.36
C LEU A 202 -28.84 -16.31 -1.00
N ALA A 203 -30.00 -16.97 -0.93
CA ALA A 203 -30.74 -17.13 0.32
C ALA A 203 -29.95 -17.95 1.35
N HIS A 204 -29.38 -19.07 0.93
CA HIS A 204 -28.52 -19.89 1.78
C HIS A 204 -27.27 -19.17 2.21
N THR A 205 -26.56 -18.49 1.28
CA THR A 205 -25.39 -17.69 1.61
C THR A 205 -25.72 -16.60 2.63
N LYS A 206 -26.86 -15.92 2.47
CA LYS A 206 -27.34 -14.94 3.44
C LYS A 206 -27.62 -15.53 4.82
N GLU A 207 -28.17 -16.74 4.89
CA GLU A 207 -28.40 -17.45 6.16
C GLU A 207 -27.08 -17.78 6.86
N VAL A 208 -26.09 -18.28 6.12
CA VAL A 208 -24.75 -18.55 6.63
C VAL A 208 -24.10 -17.25 7.13
N MET A 209 -24.20 -16.16 6.36
CA MET A 209 -23.68 -14.85 6.77
C MET A 209 -24.36 -14.33 8.03
N ASN A 210 -25.67 -14.48 8.19
CA ASN A 210 -26.38 -14.08 9.41
C ASN A 210 -25.93 -14.90 10.63
N ARG A 211 -25.54 -16.16 10.43
CA ARG A 211 -24.94 -16.98 11.48
C ARG A 211 -23.55 -16.47 11.85
N ILE A 212 -22.68 -16.19 10.85
CA ILE A 212 -21.36 -15.60 11.08
C ILE A 212 -21.47 -14.25 11.78
N ASP A 213 -22.43 -13.43 11.42
CA ASP A 213 -22.67 -12.14 12.06
C ASP A 213 -22.95 -12.29 13.55
N ARG A 214 -23.89 -13.19 13.89
CA ARG A 214 -24.31 -13.46 15.28
C ARG A 214 -23.21 -14.13 16.10
N ASP A 215 -22.54 -15.14 15.52
CA ASP A 215 -21.65 -16.01 16.28
C ASP A 215 -20.20 -15.47 16.33
N ILE A 216 -19.79 -14.65 15.38
CA ILE A 216 -18.43 -14.10 15.25
C ILE A 216 -18.43 -12.58 15.36
N VAL A 217 -19.06 -11.88 14.41
CA VAL A 217 -18.90 -10.42 14.25
C VAL A 217 -19.46 -9.67 15.45
N SER A 218 -20.65 -10.06 15.93
CA SER A 218 -21.29 -9.43 17.10
C SER A 218 -20.54 -9.64 18.42
N ASN A 219 -19.61 -10.59 18.45
CA ASN A 219 -18.80 -10.90 19.64
C ASN A 219 -17.41 -10.24 19.60
N ILE A 220 -17.16 -9.34 18.64
CA ILE A 220 -15.92 -8.57 18.55
C ILE A 220 -16.14 -7.20 19.18
N ASP A 221 -15.78 -7.03 20.45
CA ASP A 221 -15.98 -5.80 21.21
C ASP A 221 -15.22 -4.60 20.61
N GLU A 222 -14.13 -4.87 19.91
CA GLU A 222 -13.31 -3.86 19.25
C GLU A 222 -13.94 -3.33 17.94
N CYS A 223 -15.01 -3.93 17.44
CA CYS A 223 -15.71 -3.48 16.25
C CYS A 223 -16.51 -2.20 16.54
N HIS A 224 -16.23 -1.15 15.76
CA HIS A 224 -17.00 0.10 15.80
C HIS A 224 -18.19 0.07 14.86
N ALA A 225 -17.99 -0.43 13.65
CA ALA A 225 -19.01 -0.56 12.62
C ALA A 225 -18.60 -1.65 11.64
N TYR A 226 -19.58 -2.28 11.00
CA TYR A 226 -19.31 -3.22 9.92
C TYR A 226 -20.34 -3.12 8.80
N LEU A 227 -19.92 -3.55 7.63
CA LEU A 227 -20.76 -3.71 6.44
C LEU A 227 -20.72 -5.18 6.06
N ASN A 228 -21.88 -5.78 5.80
CA ASN A 228 -21.97 -7.09 5.20
C ASN A 228 -22.60 -7.03 3.79
N MET A 229 -22.10 -7.83 2.87
CA MET A 229 -22.64 -7.96 1.52
C MET A 229 -22.75 -9.46 1.16
N ALA A 230 -23.96 -9.92 0.93
CA ALA A 230 -24.22 -11.23 0.33
C ALA A 230 -24.26 -11.10 -1.19
N GLY A 231 -23.65 -12.05 -1.89
CA GLY A 231 -23.58 -12.07 -3.35
C GLY A 231 -22.31 -11.41 -3.92
N PHE A 232 -21.36 -11.03 -3.06
CA PHE A 232 -20.10 -10.45 -3.49
C PHE A 232 -18.97 -10.79 -2.49
N GLY A 233 -17.86 -11.32 -2.99
CA GLY A 233 -16.60 -11.50 -2.25
C GLY A 233 -15.55 -10.51 -2.75
N MET A 234 -14.73 -10.00 -1.86
CA MET A 234 -13.69 -9.03 -2.22
C MET A 234 -12.60 -9.62 -3.13
N THR A 235 -12.34 -10.90 -2.99
CA THR A 235 -11.34 -11.63 -3.76
C THR A 235 -11.92 -12.51 -4.86
N THR A 236 -13.18 -12.95 -4.70
CA THR A 236 -13.86 -13.86 -5.64
C THR A 236 -14.80 -13.16 -6.61
N GLY A 237 -15.15 -11.88 -6.33
CA GLY A 237 -16.06 -11.12 -7.17
C GLY A 237 -17.54 -11.41 -6.90
N ALA A 238 -18.40 -11.13 -7.89
CA ALA A 238 -19.86 -11.31 -7.78
C ALA A 238 -20.26 -12.77 -7.99
N GLY A 239 -21.12 -13.30 -7.11
CA GLY A 239 -21.67 -14.65 -7.22
C GLY A 239 -22.54 -15.00 -6.02
N THR A 240 -23.57 -15.81 -6.24
CA THR A 240 -24.56 -16.17 -5.20
C THR A 240 -23.96 -16.92 -4.03
N SER A 241 -22.84 -17.62 -4.23
CA SER A 241 -22.13 -18.39 -3.20
C SER A 241 -21.12 -17.57 -2.39
N TYR A 242 -21.01 -16.27 -2.64
CA TYR A 242 -20.01 -15.41 -2.02
C TYR A 242 -20.65 -14.35 -1.14
N GLY A 243 -19.91 -13.97 -0.09
CA GLY A 243 -20.25 -12.85 0.77
C GLY A 243 -19.01 -12.26 1.40
N ASN A 244 -19.12 -11.05 1.92
CA ASN A 244 -18.04 -10.46 2.70
C ASN A 244 -18.57 -9.60 3.84
N PHE A 245 -17.72 -9.48 4.87
CA PHE A 245 -17.83 -8.46 5.89
C PHE A 245 -16.61 -7.55 5.82
N THR A 246 -16.84 -6.27 6.02
CA THR A 246 -15.78 -5.30 6.23
C THR A 246 -16.01 -4.66 7.60
N LEU A 247 -15.16 -5.00 8.55
CA LEU A 247 -15.22 -4.51 9.92
C LEU A 247 -14.28 -3.30 10.05
N ARG A 248 -14.78 -2.24 10.64
CA ARG A 248 -14.01 -1.10 11.09
C ARG A 248 -13.87 -1.15 12.60
N LEU A 249 -12.65 -1.26 13.06
CA LEU A 249 -12.34 -1.32 14.47
C LEU A 249 -12.36 0.08 15.11
N LYS A 250 -12.52 0.12 16.43
CA LYS A 250 -12.38 1.33 17.24
C LYS A 250 -11.00 1.95 17.06
N HIS A 251 -10.85 3.22 17.43
CA HIS A 251 -9.56 3.90 17.39
C HIS A 251 -8.53 3.21 18.29
N TRP A 252 -7.24 3.32 17.96
CA TRP A 252 -6.14 2.68 18.72
C TRP A 252 -6.11 3.09 20.19
N ASP A 253 -6.55 4.30 20.53
CA ASP A 253 -6.63 4.78 21.92
C ASP A 253 -7.66 4.02 22.75
N GLU A 254 -8.69 3.45 22.10
CA GLU A 254 -9.78 2.70 22.75
C GLU A 254 -9.50 1.18 22.77
N ARG A 255 -8.49 0.69 22.03
CA ARG A 255 -8.10 -0.72 21.95
C ARG A 255 -6.60 -0.90 22.20
N LYS A 256 -6.17 -0.64 23.43
CA LYS A 256 -4.77 -0.76 23.86
C LYS A 256 -4.44 -2.21 24.19
N GLY A 257 -3.23 -2.64 23.80
CA GLY A 257 -2.75 -4.01 24.01
C GLY A 257 -2.61 -4.80 22.72
N LYS A 258 -1.75 -5.81 22.72
CA LYS A 258 -1.52 -6.64 21.53
C LYS A 258 -2.75 -7.46 21.17
N GLU A 259 -3.47 -7.94 22.16
CA GLU A 259 -4.69 -8.74 22.07
C GLU A 259 -5.85 -8.03 21.35
N HIS A 260 -5.79 -6.70 21.24
CA HIS A 260 -6.76 -5.86 20.55
C HIS A 260 -6.25 -5.37 19.18
N SER A 261 -5.11 -5.89 18.72
CA SER A 261 -4.58 -5.56 17.41
C SER A 261 -5.41 -6.17 16.29
N VAL A 262 -5.36 -5.56 15.09
CA VAL A 262 -6.03 -6.12 13.90
C VAL A 262 -5.60 -7.55 13.63
N PHE A 263 -4.35 -7.89 13.91
CA PHE A 263 -3.79 -9.22 13.66
C PHE A 263 -4.34 -10.27 14.63
N ASP A 264 -4.36 -9.97 15.92
CA ASP A 264 -4.93 -10.87 16.93
C ASP A 264 -6.44 -11.05 16.75
N ILE A 265 -7.16 -9.98 16.35
CA ILE A 265 -8.59 -10.07 16.01
C ILE A 265 -8.80 -10.99 14.80
N MET A 266 -7.95 -10.89 13.77
CA MET A 266 -8.00 -11.80 12.62
C MET A 266 -7.76 -13.26 13.02
N ASP A 267 -6.81 -13.51 13.92
CA ASP A 267 -6.53 -14.86 14.43
C ASP A 267 -7.69 -15.41 15.26
N ARG A 268 -8.32 -14.59 16.11
CA ARG A 268 -9.55 -14.97 16.84
C ARG A 268 -10.69 -15.30 15.89
N ILE A 269 -10.92 -14.49 14.87
CA ILE A 269 -11.95 -14.78 13.85
C ILE A 269 -11.65 -16.11 13.15
N LYS A 270 -10.39 -16.37 12.81
CA LYS A 270 -9.97 -17.62 12.20
C LYS A 270 -10.24 -18.81 13.11
N GLU A 271 -9.98 -18.71 14.40
CA GLU A 271 -10.28 -19.74 15.39
C GLU A 271 -11.79 -20.00 15.51
N TYR A 272 -12.62 -18.95 15.64
CA TYR A 272 -14.07 -19.09 15.66
C TYR A 272 -14.64 -19.69 14.36
N SER A 273 -14.02 -19.40 13.23
CA SER A 273 -14.45 -19.87 11.91
C SER A 273 -14.30 -21.39 11.75
N THR A 274 -13.46 -22.05 12.54
CA THR A 274 -13.29 -23.52 12.50
C THR A 274 -14.56 -24.27 12.88
N ASN A 275 -15.48 -23.62 13.59
CA ASN A 275 -16.77 -24.21 13.98
C ASN A 275 -17.85 -24.10 12.88
N ILE A 276 -17.55 -23.42 11.77
CA ILE A 276 -18.50 -23.21 10.66
C ILE A 276 -18.09 -24.10 9.50
N ASN A 277 -18.80 -25.21 9.32
CA ASN A 277 -18.48 -26.19 8.27
C ASN A 277 -19.15 -25.91 6.92
N ASP A 278 -20.13 -25.00 6.87
CA ASP A 278 -20.95 -24.73 5.68
C ASP A 278 -20.33 -23.66 4.77
N ALA A 279 -19.23 -23.03 5.21
CA ALA A 279 -18.54 -22.02 4.43
C ALA A 279 -17.04 -22.03 4.72
N THR A 280 -16.28 -21.64 3.72
CA THR A 280 -14.88 -21.27 3.90
C THR A 280 -14.79 -19.80 4.24
N ILE A 281 -14.20 -19.48 5.40
CA ILE A 281 -14.06 -18.12 5.90
C ILE A 281 -12.58 -17.72 5.81
N PHE A 282 -12.34 -16.58 5.23
CA PHE A 282 -10.99 -16.04 5.09
C PHE A 282 -10.91 -14.61 5.58
N THR A 283 -9.97 -14.34 6.48
CA THR A 283 -9.75 -13.01 7.05
C THR A 283 -8.53 -12.35 6.44
N THR A 284 -8.66 -11.07 6.09
CA THR A 284 -7.57 -10.25 5.57
C THR A 284 -7.63 -8.84 6.14
N SER A 285 -6.49 -8.16 6.11
CA SER A 285 -6.41 -6.71 6.23
C SER A 285 -6.15 -6.11 4.84
N PRO A 286 -6.73 -4.94 4.52
CA PRO A 286 -6.45 -4.26 3.26
C PRO A 286 -4.96 -4.06 3.02
N ALA A 287 -4.56 -3.95 1.76
CA ALA A 287 -3.18 -3.63 1.42
C ALA A 287 -2.79 -2.25 1.97
N MET A 288 -1.55 -2.14 2.47
CA MET A 288 -1.02 -0.88 3.03
C MET A 288 -0.92 0.23 1.98
N ILE A 289 -0.74 -0.13 0.71
CA ILE A 289 -0.74 0.80 -0.41
C ILE A 289 -1.99 0.56 -1.24
N PRO A 290 -2.95 1.50 -1.26
CA PRO A 290 -4.13 1.38 -2.12
C PRO A 290 -3.74 1.25 -3.60
N GLY A 291 -4.37 0.29 -4.29
CA GLY A 291 -4.11 0.05 -5.73
C GLY A 291 -3.00 -0.97 -6.02
N TYR A 292 -2.29 -1.46 -5.01
CA TYR A 292 -1.27 -2.50 -5.16
C TYR A 292 -1.70 -3.82 -4.50
N GLY A 293 -2.73 -4.45 -5.07
CA GLY A 293 -3.29 -5.70 -4.58
C GLY A 293 -4.48 -5.52 -3.62
N ALA A 294 -5.21 -6.60 -3.38
CA ALA A 294 -6.35 -6.62 -2.47
C ALA A 294 -5.93 -6.78 -1.01
N THR A 295 -4.78 -7.40 -0.77
CA THR A 295 -4.24 -7.73 0.57
C THR A 295 -2.73 -7.50 0.59
N ASN A 296 -2.14 -7.53 1.80
CA ASN A 296 -0.69 -7.53 1.94
C ASN A 296 -0.13 -8.91 1.58
N GLY A 297 0.64 -8.98 0.51
CA GLY A 297 1.23 -10.23 0.02
C GLY A 297 1.66 -10.11 -1.44
N PHE A 298 1.75 -11.23 -2.11
CA PHE A 298 2.01 -11.30 -3.54
C PHE A 298 0.87 -12.06 -4.24
N GLU A 299 0.70 -11.79 -5.51
CA GLU A 299 -0.28 -12.43 -6.38
C GLU A 299 0.47 -13.12 -7.52
N LEU A 300 0.11 -14.38 -7.78
CA LEU A 300 0.68 -15.18 -8.84
C LEU A 300 -0.41 -15.56 -9.84
N HIS A 301 -0.13 -15.35 -11.11
CA HIS A 301 -0.97 -15.80 -12.20
C HIS A 301 -0.40 -17.08 -12.81
N ILE A 302 -1.11 -18.19 -12.62
CA ILE A 302 -0.74 -19.48 -13.20
C ILE A 302 -1.47 -19.65 -14.52
N GLN A 303 -0.74 -19.90 -15.59
CA GLN A 303 -1.24 -19.99 -16.94
C GLN A 303 -1.01 -21.39 -17.52
N ASP A 304 -2.06 -22.06 -17.98
CA ASP A 304 -1.88 -23.22 -18.85
C ASP A 304 -1.54 -22.75 -20.29
N ARG A 305 -0.35 -23.11 -20.75
CA ARG A 305 0.13 -22.80 -22.11
C ARG A 305 0.02 -24.00 -23.05
N LYS A 306 -0.41 -25.16 -22.56
CA LYS A 306 -0.55 -26.39 -23.35
C LYS A 306 -1.96 -26.60 -23.87
N GLY A 307 -2.95 -25.88 -23.32
CA GLY A 307 -4.37 -26.04 -23.66
C GLY A 307 -4.93 -27.37 -23.13
N GLY A 308 -4.53 -27.75 -21.91
CA GLY A 308 -5.03 -28.90 -21.20
C GLY A 308 -6.47 -28.72 -20.69
N SER A 309 -6.95 -29.66 -19.89
CA SER A 309 -8.27 -29.53 -19.27
C SER A 309 -8.27 -28.52 -18.12
N ILE A 310 -9.44 -27.97 -17.82
CA ILE A 310 -9.62 -27.06 -16.67
C ILE A 310 -9.35 -27.79 -15.35
N GLU A 311 -9.70 -29.07 -15.29
CA GLU A 311 -9.46 -29.94 -14.16
C GLU A 311 -7.97 -30.16 -13.91
N ASP A 312 -7.18 -30.44 -14.96
CA ASP A 312 -5.72 -30.61 -14.84
C ASP A 312 -5.06 -29.33 -14.33
N LEU A 313 -5.51 -28.16 -14.80
CA LEU A 313 -5.02 -26.87 -14.30
C LEU A 313 -5.35 -26.71 -12.82
N ALA A 314 -6.57 -27.06 -12.41
CA ALA A 314 -6.98 -26.96 -11.01
C ALA A 314 -6.17 -27.87 -10.09
N ASP A 315 -5.88 -29.08 -10.52
CA ASP A 315 -5.10 -30.04 -9.74
C ASP A 315 -3.65 -29.53 -9.56
N VAL A 316 -3.03 -29.00 -10.62
CA VAL A 316 -1.70 -28.38 -10.54
C VAL A 316 -1.71 -27.16 -9.62
N VAL A 317 -2.72 -26.29 -9.73
CA VAL A 317 -2.84 -25.10 -8.87
C VAL A 317 -3.01 -25.52 -7.41
N ASN A 318 -3.86 -26.51 -7.12
CA ASN A 318 -4.08 -26.98 -5.75
C ASN A 318 -2.82 -27.60 -5.14
N MET A 319 -2.07 -28.41 -5.92
CA MET A 319 -0.77 -28.94 -5.46
C MET A 319 0.22 -27.81 -5.16
N PHE A 320 0.31 -26.82 -6.04
CA PHE A 320 1.20 -25.68 -5.86
C PHE A 320 0.83 -24.84 -4.63
N VAL A 321 -0.48 -24.60 -4.42
CA VAL A 321 -0.96 -23.88 -3.22
C VAL A 321 -0.66 -24.67 -1.95
N ALA A 322 -0.80 -25.99 -1.96
CA ALA A 322 -0.46 -26.85 -0.83
C ALA A 322 1.06 -26.74 -0.50
N GLU A 323 1.92 -26.85 -1.51
CA GLU A 323 3.36 -26.74 -1.33
C GLU A 323 3.79 -25.34 -0.85
N LEU A 324 3.09 -24.28 -1.29
CA LEU A 324 3.34 -22.94 -0.76
C LEU A 324 2.96 -22.83 0.72
N ASN A 325 1.87 -23.46 1.15
CA ASN A 325 1.46 -23.41 2.55
C ASN A 325 2.39 -24.21 3.49
N ASP A 326 3.17 -25.14 2.95
CA ASP A 326 4.20 -25.88 3.71
C ASP A 326 5.49 -25.09 3.88
N ARG A 327 5.64 -23.95 3.20
CA ARG A 327 6.83 -23.10 3.30
C ARG A 327 6.77 -22.19 4.53
N PRO A 328 7.83 -22.14 5.35
CA PRO A 328 7.85 -21.28 6.55
C PRO A 328 7.83 -19.78 6.25
N GLU A 329 8.21 -19.38 5.03
CA GLU A 329 8.20 -17.99 4.58
C GLU A 329 6.79 -17.50 4.19
N ILE A 330 5.85 -18.43 3.95
CA ILE A 330 4.49 -18.15 3.48
C ILE A 330 3.52 -18.29 4.64
N GLY A 331 2.85 -17.21 5.00
CA GLY A 331 1.83 -17.23 6.05
C GLY A 331 0.57 -18.00 5.64
N SER A 332 0.12 -17.81 4.41
CA SER A 332 -0.95 -18.59 3.77
C SER A 332 -0.98 -18.34 2.27
N ALA A 333 -1.25 -19.36 1.48
CA ALA A 333 -1.52 -19.26 0.05
C ALA A 333 -2.89 -19.84 -0.24
N ARG A 334 -3.59 -19.28 -1.24
CA ARG A 334 -4.89 -19.75 -1.68
C ARG A 334 -5.15 -19.40 -3.13
N THR A 335 -6.13 -20.05 -3.71
CA THR A 335 -6.66 -19.71 -5.03
C THR A 335 -8.18 -19.43 -4.94
N SER A 336 -8.67 -18.52 -5.77
CA SER A 336 -10.11 -18.32 -6.00
C SER A 336 -10.63 -19.20 -7.15
N PHE A 337 -9.72 -19.85 -7.86
CA PHE A 337 -10.09 -20.71 -9.00
C PHE A 337 -10.80 -21.98 -8.53
N ASN A 338 -12.05 -22.15 -8.95
CA ASN A 338 -12.86 -23.34 -8.63
C ASN A 338 -13.53 -23.88 -9.89
N PRO A 339 -13.01 -24.98 -10.48
CA PRO A 339 -13.55 -25.57 -11.68
C PRO A 339 -14.87 -26.31 -11.47
N LYS A 340 -15.29 -26.53 -10.22
CA LYS A 340 -16.45 -27.31 -9.87
C LYS A 340 -17.75 -26.51 -9.77
N PHE A 341 -17.76 -25.29 -10.34
CA PHE A 341 -18.98 -24.48 -10.32
C PHE A 341 -19.99 -25.06 -11.35
N PRO A 342 -21.15 -25.55 -10.92
CA PRO A 342 -22.13 -26.13 -11.84
C PRO A 342 -22.78 -25.02 -12.67
N GLN A 343 -22.76 -25.19 -13.96
CA GLN A 343 -23.35 -24.28 -14.94
C GLN A 343 -24.18 -25.07 -15.97
N TYR A 344 -25.09 -24.37 -16.60
CA TYR A 344 -25.84 -24.92 -17.73
C TYR A 344 -25.46 -24.18 -18.99
N GLN A 345 -24.83 -24.90 -19.91
CA GLN A 345 -24.58 -24.41 -21.26
C GLN A 345 -25.86 -24.56 -22.08
N ILE A 346 -26.26 -23.48 -22.71
CA ILE A 346 -27.41 -23.42 -23.59
C ILE A 346 -26.95 -23.54 -25.03
N ASP A 347 -27.26 -24.63 -25.70
CA ASP A 347 -27.01 -24.81 -27.13
C ASP A 347 -28.32 -24.55 -27.89
N VAL A 348 -28.30 -23.52 -28.77
CA VAL A 348 -29.46 -23.16 -29.61
C VAL A 348 -29.28 -23.75 -31.01
N ASP A 349 -30.20 -24.60 -31.46
CA ASP A 349 -30.23 -25.16 -32.79
C ASP A 349 -30.68 -24.12 -33.84
N ALA A 350 -29.70 -23.55 -34.52
CA ALA A 350 -29.95 -22.51 -35.52
C ALA A 350 -30.78 -22.98 -36.71
N VAL A 351 -30.70 -24.28 -37.06
CA VAL A 351 -31.47 -24.87 -38.17
C VAL A 351 -32.95 -24.99 -37.79
N LYS A 352 -33.22 -25.48 -36.58
CA LYS A 352 -34.59 -25.56 -36.07
C LYS A 352 -35.21 -24.16 -35.90
N CYS A 353 -34.45 -23.20 -35.37
CA CYS A 353 -34.92 -21.80 -35.28
C CYS A 353 -35.32 -21.25 -36.62
N LYS A 354 -34.47 -21.42 -37.65
CA LYS A 354 -34.75 -20.94 -39.00
C LYS A 354 -35.96 -21.59 -39.64
N ARG A 355 -36.11 -22.92 -39.46
CA ARG A 355 -37.30 -23.67 -39.96
C ARG A 355 -38.58 -23.20 -39.27
N ALA A 356 -38.52 -22.85 -38.00
CA ALA A 356 -39.62 -22.32 -37.22
C ALA A 356 -39.95 -20.85 -37.50
N GLY A 357 -39.12 -20.14 -38.28
CA GLY A 357 -39.34 -18.71 -38.58
C GLY A 357 -38.81 -17.76 -37.49
N THR A 358 -37.90 -18.21 -36.63
CA THR A 358 -37.27 -17.41 -35.55
C THR A 358 -35.75 -17.42 -35.72
N SER A 359 -35.05 -16.67 -34.87
CA SER A 359 -33.58 -16.62 -34.86
C SER A 359 -33.01 -17.10 -33.53
N PRO A 360 -31.75 -17.65 -33.49
CA PRO A 360 -31.06 -17.95 -32.24
C PRO A 360 -30.97 -16.72 -31.30
N LYS A 361 -30.85 -15.52 -31.87
CA LYS A 361 -30.81 -14.27 -31.13
C LYS A 361 -32.09 -13.99 -30.35
N ASP A 362 -33.25 -14.27 -30.98
CA ASP A 362 -34.56 -14.06 -30.34
C ASP A 362 -34.76 -15.04 -29.20
N VAL A 363 -34.38 -16.30 -29.41
CA VAL A 363 -34.38 -17.35 -28.37
C VAL A 363 -33.50 -16.91 -27.17
N LEU A 364 -32.27 -16.50 -27.41
CA LEU A 364 -31.35 -16.06 -26.36
C LEU A 364 -31.83 -14.78 -25.64
N ASN A 365 -32.46 -13.83 -26.37
CA ASN A 365 -33.04 -12.65 -25.78
C ASN A 365 -34.17 -12.94 -24.79
N ILE A 366 -35.00 -13.94 -25.11
CA ILE A 366 -36.08 -14.37 -24.21
C ILE A 366 -35.52 -15.07 -22.99
N LEU A 367 -34.56 -15.99 -23.16
CA LEU A 367 -33.89 -16.65 -22.05
C LEU A 367 -33.17 -15.67 -21.14
N ASN A 368 -32.51 -14.69 -21.72
CA ASN A 368 -31.88 -13.60 -20.95
C ASN A 368 -32.92 -12.78 -20.14
N GLY A 369 -34.08 -12.48 -20.74
CA GLY A 369 -35.17 -11.81 -20.02
C GLY A 369 -35.73 -12.63 -18.87
N TYR A 370 -35.84 -13.94 -19.02
CA TYR A 370 -36.36 -14.84 -17.99
C TYR A 370 -35.36 -15.04 -16.85
N TYR A 371 -34.12 -15.41 -17.16
CA TYR A 371 -33.13 -15.81 -16.17
C TYR A 371 -32.20 -14.66 -15.72
N GLY A 372 -31.73 -13.88 -16.66
CA GLY A 372 -30.78 -12.75 -16.37
C GLY A 372 -31.46 -11.46 -15.98
N GLY A 373 -32.69 -11.26 -16.45
CA GLY A 373 -33.39 -10.00 -16.33
C GLY A 373 -32.98 -8.97 -17.38
N ARG A 374 -33.94 -8.22 -17.88
CA ARG A 374 -33.76 -7.19 -18.89
C ARG A 374 -33.92 -5.80 -18.28
N LEU A 375 -32.93 -4.96 -18.41
CA LEU A 375 -33.06 -3.53 -18.09
C LEU A 375 -34.04 -2.90 -19.09
N SER A 376 -35.24 -2.52 -18.62
CA SER A 376 -36.28 -1.91 -19.42
C SER A 376 -36.07 -0.41 -19.56
N THR A 377 -35.85 0.28 -18.45
CA THR A 377 -35.66 1.75 -18.43
C THR A 377 -34.94 2.19 -17.17
N ARG A 378 -34.62 3.49 -17.13
CA ARG A 378 -34.07 4.16 -15.95
C ARG A 378 -34.88 5.41 -15.69
N PHE A 379 -35.08 5.74 -14.42
CA PHE A 379 -35.75 7.00 -14.04
C PHE A 379 -35.05 7.64 -12.85
N ASN A 380 -35.11 8.97 -12.81
CA ASN A 380 -34.56 9.75 -11.71
C ASN A 380 -35.65 10.02 -10.68
N ARG A 381 -35.37 9.73 -9.41
CA ARG A 381 -36.22 10.07 -8.26
C ARG A 381 -35.36 10.34 -7.04
N PHE A 382 -35.68 11.36 -6.28
CA PHE A 382 -34.95 11.76 -5.08
C PHE A 382 -33.43 11.89 -5.31
N THR A 383 -33.03 12.55 -6.40
CA THR A 383 -31.63 12.77 -6.82
C THR A 383 -30.84 11.47 -7.13
N LYS A 384 -31.52 10.32 -7.20
CA LYS A 384 -30.92 9.01 -7.51
C LYS A 384 -31.48 8.45 -8.81
N LEU A 385 -30.61 7.75 -9.55
CA LEU A 385 -30.98 7.02 -10.77
C LEU A 385 -31.42 5.61 -10.40
N TYR A 386 -32.68 5.29 -10.66
CA TYR A 386 -33.25 3.95 -10.46
C TYR A 386 -33.31 3.21 -11.78
N GLN A 387 -33.04 1.90 -11.71
CA GLN A 387 -33.17 1.00 -12.87
C GLN A 387 -34.44 0.17 -12.73
N VAL A 388 -35.18 0.05 -13.83
CA VAL A 388 -36.32 -0.86 -13.92
C VAL A 388 -35.86 -2.10 -14.65
N GLN A 389 -35.75 -3.19 -13.92
CA GLN A 389 -35.37 -4.51 -14.45
C GLN A 389 -36.61 -5.41 -14.50
N VAL A 390 -36.87 -6.01 -15.65
CA VAL A 390 -37.94 -6.99 -15.86
C VAL A 390 -37.35 -8.39 -15.91
N GLN A 391 -37.82 -9.27 -15.06
CA GLN A 391 -37.35 -10.66 -14.96
C GLN A 391 -38.53 -11.55 -14.62
N ALA A 392 -38.47 -12.84 -14.98
CA ALA A 392 -39.48 -13.78 -14.56
C ALA A 392 -39.52 -13.91 -13.02
N ASP A 393 -40.73 -14.10 -12.48
CA ASP A 393 -40.89 -14.40 -11.06
C ASP A 393 -40.07 -15.65 -10.70
N PRO A 394 -39.43 -15.73 -9.52
CA PRO A 394 -38.65 -16.88 -9.09
C PRO A 394 -39.34 -18.24 -9.29
N ARG A 395 -40.65 -18.32 -9.12
CA ARG A 395 -41.44 -19.56 -9.32
C ARG A 395 -41.33 -20.13 -10.73
N TYR A 396 -41.05 -19.29 -11.73
CA TYR A 396 -40.95 -19.69 -13.14
C TYR A 396 -39.51 -19.89 -13.61
N ARG A 397 -38.53 -19.91 -12.70
CA ARG A 397 -37.12 -20.14 -13.01
C ARG A 397 -36.38 -20.98 -11.96
N VAL A 398 -37.12 -21.85 -11.25
CA VAL A 398 -36.57 -22.66 -10.13
C VAL A 398 -35.71 -23.81 -10.63
N ASP A 399 -36.16 -24.48 -11.69
CA ASP A 399 -35.56 -25.71 -12.21
C ASP A 399 -35.46 -25.74 -13.75
N LEU A 400 -34.83 -26.78 -14.27
CA LEU A 400 -34.69 -27.00 -15.72
C LEU A 400 -35.99 -27.30 -16.41
N GLN A 401 -37.00 -27.83 -15.70
CA GLN A 401 -38.30 -28.17 -16.27
C GLN A 401 -39.08 -26.90 -16.63
N THR A 402 -38.80 -25.80 -15.94
CA THR A 402 -39.40 -24.48 -16.26
C THR A 402 -39.05 -24.01 -17.67
N LEU A 403 -37.93 -24.48 -18.27
CA LEU A 403 -37.61 -24.20 -19.67
C LEU A 403 -38.71 -24.64 -20.65
N ASN A 404 -39.43 -25.74 -20.36
CA ASN A 404 -40.53 -26.22 -21.19
C ASN A 404 -41.74 -25.28 -21.17
N ASN A 405 -41.85 -24.43 -20.18
CA ASN A 405 -42.92 -23.46 -19.99
C ASN A 405 -42.58 -22.06 -20.53
N ILE A 406 -41.44 -21.92 -21.15
CA ILE A 406 -41.03 -20.67 -21.81
C ILE A 406 -41.40 -20.73 -23.27
N PHE A 407 -42.14 -19.77 -23.74
CA PHE A 407 -42.65 -19.72 -25.12
C PHE A 407 -42.01 -18.57 -25.88
N ILE A 408 -41.75 -18.80 -27.17
CA ILE A 408 -41.31 -17.78 -28.13
C ILE A 408 -42.44 -17.55 -29.14
N ARG A 409 -42.65 -16.28 -29.49
CA ARG A 409 -43.59 -15.91 -30.54
C ARG A 409 -42.96 -16.17 -31.91
N ILE A 410 -43.69 -16.91 -32.75
CA ILE A 410 -43.31 -17.26 -34.11
C ILE A 410 -44.49 -16.90 -35.04
N GLY A 411 -44.41 -15.77 -35.73
CA GLY A 411 -45.53 -15.17 -36.44
C GLY A 411 -46.67 -14.83 -35.47
N ASP A 412 -47.87 -15.44 -35.67
CA ASP A 412 -49.01 -15.22 -34.79
C ASP A 412 -49.15 -16.33 -33.71
N ASP A 413 -48.30 -17.36 -33.74
CA ASP A 413 -48.36 -18.49 -32.83
C ASP A 413 -47.26 -18.42 -31.75
N MET A 414 -47.46 -19.21 -30.68
CA MET A 414 -46.52 -19.39 -29.58
C MET A 414 -45.96 -20.82 -29.57
N ALA A 415 -44.63 -20.96 -29.61
CA ALA A 415 -44.01 -22.30 -29.55
C ALA A 415 -43.07 -22.38 -28.31
N PRO A 416 -43.00 -23.58 -27.68
CA PRO A 416 -42.10 -23.77 -26.55
C PRO A 416 -40.65 -23.69 -27.01
N ILE A 417 -39.84 -22.95 -26.24
CA ILE A 417 -38.44 -22.70 -26.57
C ILE A 417 -37.57 -23.96 -26.48
N SER A 418 -38.03 -24.96 -25.69
CA SER A 418 -37.36 -26.23 -25.51
C SER A 418 -37.21 -27.04 -26.78
N GLN A 419 -38.01 -26.78 -27.83
CA GLN A 419 -37.86 -27.43 -29.14
C GLN A 419 -36.58 -27.04 -29.86
N SER A 420 -36.06 -25.85 -29.57
CA SER A 420 -34.88 -25.27 -30.25
C SER A 420 -33.64 -25.15 -29.35
N VAL A 421 -33.76 -25.57 -28.08
CA VAL A 421 -32.69 -25.41 -27.08
C VAL A 421 -32.35 -26.74 -26.46
N THR A 422 -31.07 -27.02 -26.32
CA THR A 422 -30.54 -28.17 -25.57
C THR A 422 -29.68 -27.63 -24.42
N LEU A 423 -29.91 -28.19 -23.22
CA LEU A 423 -29.11 -27.85 -22.05
C LEU A 423 -28.09 -28.96 -21.76
N LYS A 424 -26.86 -28.55 -21.50
CA LYS A 424 -25.79 -29.42 -21.02
C LYS A 424 -25.30 -28.92 -19.68
N THR A 425 -25.22 -29.80 -18.70
CA THR A 425 -24.53 -29.47 -17.45
C THR A 425 -23.04 -29.47 -17.73
N ILE A 426 -22.38 -28.36 -17.42
CA ILE A 426 -20.92 -28.19 -17.47
C ILE A 426 -20.44 -27.72 -16.11
N TYR A 427 -19.15 -27.92 -15.85
CA TYR A 427 -18.49 -27.38 -14.71
C TYR A 427 -17.45 -26.40 -15.21
N ALA A 428 -17.46 -25.16 -14.69
CA ALA A 428 -16.55 -24.10 -15.12
C ALA A 428 -16.28 -23.15 -13.93
N PRO A 429 -15.13 -22.47 -13.94
CA PRO A 429 -14.78 -21.49 -12.91
C PRO A 429 -15.68 -20.24 -12.96
#